data_da183e6c2b21aea857a361ca52e58ffd
#
_entry.id   da183e6c2b21aea857a361ca52e58ffd
#
_cell.length_a   1.000
_cell.length_b   1.000
_cell.length_c   1.000
_cell.angle_alpha   90.00
_cell.angle_beta   90.00
_cell.angle_gamma   90.00
#
_symmetry.space_group_name_H-M   'P 1'
#
loop_
_entity.id
_entity.type
_entity.pdbx_description
1 polymer ?
#
loop_
_entity_poly.entity_id
_entity_poly.type
_entity_poly.pdbx_seq_one_letter_code
_entity_poly.pdbx_strand_id
1 'polypeptide(L)'
;MEERLNKWLSRMGVCSRREADRLIQEGKVLIDGKVAQMGQRVEDGQKVICDGKPVGDTDGGRGEVKPPRPVLLAVNKPRGIVCTTSDKDRAENIVEMLSYPERIYPIGRLDKESEGLILMTN
;
A
#
# COMPACT_ATOMS: atom_id res chain seq x y z
N MET A 1 19.86 6.05 2.12
CA MET A 1 19.10 6.79 3.14
C MET A 1 18.18 5.83 3.87
N GLU A 2 18.22 5.86 5.17
CA GLU A 2 17.50 4.91 6.01
C GLU A 2 16.06 5.36 6.24
N GLU A 3 15.10 4.45 6.14
CA GLU A 3 13.68 4.74 6.31
C GLU A 3 13.00 3.62 7.10
N ARG A 4 11.99 3.96 7.88
CA ARG A 4 11.18 2.93 8.58
C ARG A 4 10.55 1.98 7.56
N LEU A 5 10.63 0.69 7.84
CA LEU A 5 10.16 -0.35 6.92
C LEU A 5 8.67 -0.19 6.57
N ASN A 6 7.81 0.10 7.55
CA ASN A 6 6.38 0.29 7.29
C ASN A 6 6.12 1.49 6.36
N LYS A 7 6.82 2.60 6.57
CA LYS A 7 6.73 3.77 5.71
C LYS A 7 7.25 3.46 4.31
N TRP A 8 8.38 2.75 4.22
CA TRP A 8 8.97 2.35 2.95
C TRP A 8 8.04 1.45 2.14
N LEU A 9 7.43 0.43 2.79
CA LEU A 9 6.47 -0.47 2.13
C LEU A 9 5.26 0.29 1.61
N SER A 10 4.76 1.26 2.38
CA SER A 10 3.64 2.10 1.95
C SER A 10 4.04 2.99 0.75
N ARG A 11 5.21 3.61 0.82
CA ARG A 11 5.73 4.45 -0.27
C ARG A 11 5.95 3.66 -1.55
N MET A 12 6.34 2.39 -1.44
CA MET A 12 6.53 1.49 -2.57
C MET A 12 5.22 0.92 -3.13
N GLY A 13 4.09 1.30 -2.56
CA GLY A 13 2.79 0.89 -3.07
C GLY A 13 2.38 -0.53 -2.71
N VAL A 14 3.03 -1.17 -1.74
CA VAL A 14 2.74 -2.55 -1.33
C VAL A 14 1.46 -2.64 -0.51
N CYS A 15 1.34 -1.78 0.52
CA CYS A 15 0.23 -1.79 1.46
C CYS A 15 0.20 -0.50 2.28
N SER A 16 -0.79 -0.34 3.16
CA SER A 16 -0.80 0.74 4.13
C SER A 16 0.25 0.51 5.22
N ARG A 17 0.63 1.55 5.96
CA ARG A 17 1.56 1.42 7.09
C ARG A 17 1.05 0.45 8.15
N ARG A 18 -0.25 0.49 8.45
CA ARG A 18 -0.89 -0.42 9.41
C ARG A 18 -0.83 -1.87 8.93
N GLU A 19 -1.12 -2.11 7.67
CA GLU A 19 -1.01 -3.43 7.07
C GLU A 19 0.45 -3.92 7.04
N ALA A 20 1.39 -3.02 6.77
CA ALA A 20 2.81 -3.33 6.84
C ALA A 20 3.22 -3.79 8.24
N ASP A 21 2.77 -3.09 9.28
CA ASP A 21 3.04 -3.48 10.67
C ASP A 21 2.49 -4.88 10.97
N ARG A 22 1.29 -5.20 10.48
CA ARG A 22 0.70 -6.52 10.62
C ARG A 22 1.55 -7.60 9.94
N LEU A 23 1.98 -7.35 8.71
CA LEU A 23 2.81 -8.29 7.95
C LEU A 23 4.18 -8.50 8.61
N ILE A 24 4.78 -7.44 9.12
CA ILE A 24 6.06 -7.52 9.85
C ILE A 24 5.87 -8.36 11.12
N GLN A 25 4.83 -8.12 11.87
CA GLN A 25 4.53 -8.85 13.10
C GLN A 25 4.27 -10.34 12.83
N GLU A 26 3.67 -10.67 11.71
CA GLU A 26 3.41 -12.05 11.29
C GLU A 26 4.65 -12.74 10.69
N GLY A 27 5.77 -12.05 10.56
CA GLY A 27 7.01 -12.61 10.03
C GLY A 27 7.03 -12.78 8.51
N LYS A 28 6.16 -12.06 7.80
CA LYS A 28 6.00 -12.16 6.33
C LYS A 28 6.90 -11.22 5.54
N VAL A 29 7.68 -10.38 6.22
CA VAL A 29 8.59 -9.43 5.58
C VAL A 29 10.03 -9.81 5.86
N LEU A 30 10.82 -9.94 4.80
CA LEU A 30 12.24 -10.28 4.88
C LEU A 30 13.08 -9.15 4.31
N ILE A 31 14.19 -8.84 4.99
CA ILE A 31 15.21 -7.91 4.51
C ILE A 31 16.52 -8.68 4.38
N ASP A 32 17.05 -8.74 3.16
CA ASP A 32 18.27 -9.51 2.84
C ASP A 32 18.22 -10.96 3.37
N GLY A 33 17.05 -11.59 3.24
CA GLY A 33 16.82 -12.96 3.66
C GLY A 33 16.56 -13.18 5.15
N LYS A 34 16.54 -12.12 5.95
CA LYS A 34 16.26 -12.18 7.40
C LYS A 34 14.89 -11.62 7.71
N VAL A 35 14.16 -12.28 8.61
CA VAL A 35 12.85 -11.82 9.05
C VAL A 35 12.97 -10.43 9.69
N ALA A 36 12.19 -9.49 9.19
CA ALA A 36 12.16 -8.13 9.70
C ALA A 36 11.45 -8.05 11.06
N GLN A 37 11.90 -7.12 11.90
CA GLN A 37 11.32 -6.87 13.21
C GLN A 37 10.55 -5.56 13.22
N MET A 38 9.60 -5.44 14.16
CA MET A 38 8.87 -4.19 14.37
C MET A 38 9.81 -3.03 14.66
N GLY A 39 9.59 -1.91 13.99
CA GLY A 39 10.44 -0.73 14.13
C GLY A 39 11.74 -0.78 13.36
N GLN A 40 12.00 -1.86 12.63
CA GLN A 40 13.22 -1.98 11.83
C GLN A 40 13.21 -0.96 10.67
N ARG A 41 14.40 -0.50 10.31
CA ARG A 41 14.63 0.41 9.20
C ARG A 41 15.24 -0.33 8.01
N VAL A 42 14.96 0.17 6.82
CA VAL A 42 15.51 -0.34 5.56
C VAL A 42 16.42 0.71 4.95
N GLU A 43 17.58 0.28 4.44
CA GLU A 43 18.53 1.14 3.74
C GLU A 43 18.49 0.90 2.24
N ASP A 44 18.97 1.87 1.47
CA ASP A 44 19.08 1.76 0.02
C ASP A 44 19.97 0.55 -0.34
N GLY A 45 19.52 -0.21 -1.33
CA GLY A 45 20.23 -1.39 -1.80
C GLY A 45 19.88 -2.70 -1.10
N GLN A 46 19.14 -2.65 -0.01
CA GLN A 46 18.66 -3.87 0.65
C GLN A 46 17.51 -4.50 -0.14
N LYS A 47 17.49 -5.83 -0.19
CA LYS A 47 16.40 -6.57 -0.84
C LYS A 47 15.28 -6.86 0.16
N VAL A 48 14.08 -6.42 -0.17
CA VAL A 48 12.90 -6.64 0.68
C VAL A 48 11.94 -7.58 -0.02
N ILE A 49 11.51 -8.61 0.70
CA ILE A 49 10.48 -9.55 0.25
C ILE A 49 9.30 -9.42 1.19
N CYS A 50 8.12 -9.17 0.65
CA CYS A 50 6.88 -9.04 1.42
C CYS A 50 5.89 -10.10 0.96
N ASP A 51 5.45 -10.95 1.89
CA ASP A 51 4.50 -12.04 1.63
C ASP A 51 4.93 -12.93 0.44
N GLY A 52 6.22 -13.27 0.39
CA GLY A 52 6.80 -14.13 -0.65
C GLY A 52 7.08 -13.43 -1.97
N LYS A 53 6.80 -12.14 -2.10
CA LYS A 53 7.01 -11.39 -3.33
C LYS A 53 8.09 -10.32 -3.14
N PRO A 54 9.05 -10.20 -4.06
CA PRO A 54 10.03 -9.13 -3.99
C PRO A 54 9.36 -7.76 -4.18
N VAL A 55 9.80 -6.78 -3.40
CA VAL A 55 9.32 -5.41 -3.49
C VAL A 55 10.24 -4.61 -4.41
N GLY A 56 9.65 -3.98 -5.41
CA GLY A 56 10.35 -3.17 -6.39
C GLY A 56 10.64 -3.91 -7.68
N ASP A 57 11.24 -3.19 -8.62
CA ASP A 57 11.62 -3.77 -9.90
C ASP A 57 12.90 -4.59 -9.74
N THR A 58 12.78 -5.89 -9.97
CA THR A 58 13.88 -6.83 -9.81
C THR A 58 14.62 -7.12 -11.12
N ASP A 59 14.42 -6.29 -12.13
CA ASP A 59 15.13 -6.46 -13.39
C ASP A 59 16.65 -6.31 -13.20
N GLY A 60 17.30 -7.42 -12.91
CA GLY A 60 18.70 -7.63 -13.13
C GLY A 60 19.69 -6.96 -12.21
N GLY A 61 19.28 -6.58 -11.00
CA GLY A 61 20.25 -6.40 -9.91
C GLY A 61 21.24 -5.26 -10.01
N ARG A 62 20.80 -4.03 -10.21
CA ARG A 62 21.53 -2.79 -9.87
C ARG A 62 20.63 -1.56 -9.92
N GLY A 63 19.32 -1.75 -10.06
CA GLY A 63 18.37 -0.66 -10.11
C GLY A 63 18.01 -0.17 -8.71
N GLU A 64 17.99 1.12 -8.51
CA GLU A 64 17.28 1.71 -7.40
C GLU A 64 15.83 1.23 -7.46
N VAL A 65 15.32 0.73 -6.35
CA VAL A 65 13.91 0.40 -6.22
C VAL A 65 13.14 1.70 -6.31
N LYS A 66 12.39 1.88 -7.40
CA LYS A 66 11.62 3.11 -7.62
C LYS A 66 10.19 2.93 -7.15
N PRO A 67 9.62 3.95 -6.45
CA PRO A 67 8.21 3.92 -6.13
C PRO A 67 7.37 4.01 -7.41
N PRO A 68 6.10 3.55 -7.37
CA PRO A 68 5.20 3.68 -8.51
C PRO A 68 5.01 5.16 -8.86
N ARG A 69 4.62 5.43 -10.11
CA ARG A 69 4.33 6.80 -10.55
C ARG A 69 3.19 7.38 -9.71
N PRO A 70 3.27 8.67 -9.35
CA PRO A 70 2.16 9.31 -8.65
C PRO A 70 0.87 9.24 -9.46
N VAL A 71 -0.22 8.85 -8.79
CA VAL A 71 -1.55 8.77 -9.38
C VAL A 71 -2.50 9.62 -8.55
N LEU A 72 -3.32 10.42 -9.22
CA LEU A 72 -4.40 11.18 -8.61
C LEU A 72 -5.65 11.00 -9.45
N LEU A 73 -6.68 10.42 -8.85
CA LEU A 73 -7.96 10.17 -9.50
C LEU A 73 -9.05 11.02 -8.84
N ALA A 74 -9.91 11.60 -9.66
CA ALA A 74 -11.13 12.25 -9.19
C ALA A 74 -12.28 11.27 -9.43
N VAL A 75 -12.93 10.84 -8.36
CA VAL A 75 -13.97 9.81 -8.42
C VAL A 75 -15.29 10.37 -7.91
N ASN A 76 -16.35 10.16 -8.67
CA ASN A 76 -17.69 10.44 -8.20
C ASN A 76 -18.22 9.21 -7.45
N LYS A 77 -18.16 9.26 -6.13
CA LYS A 77 -18.58 8.14 -5.29
C LYS A 77 -20.10 8.07 -5.23
N PRO A 78 -20.71 6.92 -5.62
CA PRO A 78 -22.13 6.70 -5.45
C PRO A 78 -22.49 6.34 -4.00
N ARG A 79 -23.76 6.37 -3.68
CA ARG A 79 -24.28 5.87 -2.40
C ARG A 79 -24.08 4.38 -2.28
N GLY A 80 -23.92 3.90 -1.06
CA GLY A 80 -23.77 2.47 -0.77
C GLY A 80 -22.34 1.97 -0.82
N ILE A 81 -21.39 2.81 -1.21
CA ILE A 81 -19.96 2.48 -1.31
C ILE A 81 -19.20 3.05 -0.10
N VAL A 82 -18.39 2.24 0.54
CA VAL A 82 -17.61 2.62 1.72
C VAL A 82 -16.25 3.16 1.32
N CYS A 83 -15.84 4.30 1.91
CA CYS A 83 -14.51 4.89 1.72
C CYS A 83 -13.49 4.19 2.62
N THR A 84 -13.04 3.00 2.23
CA THR A 84 -12.04 2.24 2.97
C THR A 84 -11.22 1.39 2.02
N THR A 85 -10.05 0.98 2.48
CA THR A 85 -9.23 -0.06 1.83
C THR A 85 -9.37 -1.41 2.53
N SER A 86 -10.16 -1.48 3.60
CA SER A 86 -10.33 -2.68 4.42
C SER A 86 -11.44 -3.58 3.87
N ASP A 87 -11.17 -4.87 3.77
CA ASP A 87 -12.15 -5.88 3.35
C ASP A 87 -13.09 -6.32 4.49
N LYS A 88 -12.98 -5.70 5.66
CA LYS A 88 -13.77 -6.07 6.84
C LYS A 88 -15.25 -5.69 6.73
N ASP A 89 -15.56 -4.76 5.86
CA ASP A 89 -16.92 -4.31 5.65
C ASP A 89 -17.60 -5.20 4.60
N ARG A 90 -18.86 -5.59 4.85
CA ARG A 90 -19.62 -6.40 3.90
C ARG A 90 -20.09 -5.62 2.68
N ALA A 91 -20.13 -4.29 2.78
CA ALA A 91 -20.45 -3.43 1.66
C ALA A 91 -19.25 -3.30 0.73
N GLU A 92 -19.52 -3.14 -0.56
CA GLU A 92 -18.49 -2.85 -1.53
C GLU A 92 -17.77 -1.55 -1.16
N ASN A 93 -16.44 -1.57 -1.16
CA ASN A 93 -15.65 -0.37 -0.90
C ASN A 93 -15.23 0.31 -2.21
N ILE A 94 -14.76 1.56 -2.09
CA ILE A 94 -14.42 2.39 -3.24
C ILE A 94 -13.24 1.81 -4.04
N VAL A 95 -12.32 1.12 -3.40
CA VAL A 95 -11.18 0.49 -4.06
C VAL A 95 -11.65 -0.68 -4.94
N GLU A 96 -12.54 -1.52 -4.41
CA GLU A 96 -13.13 -2.64 -5.16
C GLU A 96 -13.95 -2.13 -6.35
N MET A 97 -14.74 -1.09 -6.14
CA MET A 97 -15.57 -0.50 -7.20
C MET A 97 -14.74 -0.04 -8.40
N LEU A 98 -13.59 0.57 -8.15
CA LEU A 98 -12.74 1.10 -9.20
C LEU A 98 -11.93 0.04 -9.92
N SER A 99 -11.57 -1.05 -9.25
CA SER A 99 -10.71 -2.13 -9.80
C SER A 99 -9.45 -1.57 -10.47
N TYR A 100 -8.84 -0.56 -9.88
CA TYR A 100 -7.66 0.07 -10.42
C TYR A 100 -6.45 -0.87 -10.28
N PRO A 101 -5.58 -1.00 -11.30
CA PRO A 101 -4.51 -2.02 -11.29
C PRO A 101 -3.42 -1.78 -10.25
N GLU A 102 -3.27 -0.56 -9.75
CA GLU A 102 -2.31 -0.22 -8.71
C GLU A 102 -3.02 0.02 -7.39
N ARG A 103 -2.26 -0.06 -6.28
CA ARG A 103 -2.79 0.29 -4.97
C ARG A 103 -3.12 1.77 -4.92
N ILE A 104 -4.37 2.09 -4.62
CA ILE A 104 -4.85 3.45 -4.38
C ILE A 104 -5.65 3.49 -3.08
N TYR A 105 -5.78 4.70 -2.53
CA TYR A 105 -6.58 4.92 -1.33
C TYR A 105 -7.26 6.29 -1.41
N PRO A 106 -8.40 6.46 -0.73
CA PRO A 106 -9.11 7.75 -0.73
C PRO A 106 -8.40 8.80 0.11
N ILE A 107 -8.41 10.05 -0.38
CA ILE A 107 -7.98 11.19 0.40
C ILE A 107 -9.22 11.77 1.09
N GLY A 108 -9.35 11.51 2.38
CA GLY A 108 -10.54 11.86 3.13
C GLY A 108 -11.62 10.80 3.04
N ARG A 109 -12.79 11.11 3.52
CA ARG A 109 -13.92 10.17 3.61
C ARG A 109 -15.23 10.84 3.27
N LEU A 110 -16.11 10.08 2.61
CA LEU A 110 -17.54 10.33 2.54
C LEU A 110 -18.25 9.14 3.17
N ASP A 111 -19.34 9.41 3.87
CA ASP A 111 -20.14 8.34 4.47
C ASP A 111 -20.67 7.38 3.39
N LYS A 112 -20.93 6.14 3.78
CA LYS A 112 -21.47 5.11 2.90
C LYS A 112 -22.66 5.61 2.09
N GLU A 113 -23.59 6.29 2.74
CA GLU A 113 -24.83 6.78 2.12
C GLU A 113 -24.68 8.17 1.47
N SER A 114 -23.50 8.75 1.54
CA SER A 114 -23.18 10.01 0.85
C SER A 114 -22.66 9.77 -0.54
N GLU A 115 -22.95 10.69 -1.44
CA GLU A 115 -22.41 10.70 -2.80
C GLU A 115 -21.66 12.01 -3.06
N GLY A 116 -20.71 11.97 -3.96
CA GLY A 116 -19.95 13.17 -4.33
C GLY A 116 -18.52 12.88 -4.73
N LEU A 117 -17.77 13.94 -4.96
CA LEU A 117 -16.39 13.88 -5.40
C LEU A 117 -15.47 13.43 -4.27
N ILE A 118 -14.65 12.45 -4.57
CA ILE A 118 -13.55 12.03 -3.70
C ILE A 118 -12.28 11.85 -4.53
N LEU A 119 -11.14 12.25 -3.97
CA LEU A 119 -9.86 12.07 -4.62
C LEU A 119 -9.22 10.78 -4.14
N MET A 120 -8.63 10.03 -5.07
CA MET A 120 -7.91 8.78 -4.81
C MET A 120 -6.47 8.94 -5.24
N THR A 121 -5.56 8.39 -4.48
CA THR A 121 -4.13 8.49 -4.78
C THR A 121 -3.38 7.23 -4.35
N ASN A 122 -2.17 7.08 -4.82
CA ASN A 122 -1.25 6.05 -4.38
C ASN A 122 -0.19 6.62 -3.42
#